data_d3efb3ff7d17d21abdb874151f92c3fc
#
_entry.id   d3efb3ff7d17d21abdb874151f92c3fc
#
_cell.length_a   1.000
_cell.length_b   1.000
_cell.length_c   1.000
_cell.angle_alpha   90.00
_cell.angle_beta   90.00
_cell.angle_gamma   90.00
#
_symmetry.space_group_name_H-M   'P 1'
#
loop_
_entity.id
_entity.type
_entity.pdbx_description
1 polymer ?
#
loop_
_entity_poly.entity_id
_entity_poly.type
_entity_poly.pdbx_seq_one_letter_code
_entity_poly.pdbx_strand_id
1 'polypeptide(L)'
;KILAFLNDDFPEFRFSQMVTKRTVSKQMWNTDNLDLFEDKSALEIGLIFKEKSSADLFNGFIAFEGRDFDLDKFIDFNTMFLKKFKERVPLPKKKTLPVFTLQPQELMGFLSRSLSAETIHSGSSVLSGRQGEQVFDERITLEVNRDPERTGVTFFDHEGSTLESDRIPLIENGVFKRPFADKATASKHNIEPTACATGDYDAIPDIARSAPLRFKTDGADIKEALNGEAAILVLMSAGGDFTGSGHFAAPVQVSMLFDGEKIIGKLPEFTMKSHLFRMLGADYLGTYDAKDFYFGDNAQLQGYTMTIEPH
;
A
#
# COMPACT_ATOMS: atom_id res chain seq x y z
N LYS A 1 -17.27 -21.59 6.98
CA LYS A 1 -18.38 -20.84 6.35
C LYS A 1 -17.95 -20.22 5.02
N ILE A 2 -16.93 -19.35 4.97
CA ILE A 2 -16.48 -18.65 3.73
C ILE A 2 -16.22 -19.63 2.58
N LEU A 3 -15.39 -20.66 2.77
CA LEU A 3 -15.09 -21.63 1.70
C LEU A 3 -16.28 -22.44 1.25
N ALA A 4 -17.16 -22.85 2.18
CA ALA A 4 -18.37 -23.56 1.82
C ALA A 4 -19.21 -22.70 0.90
N PHE A 5 -19.45 -21.45 1.31
CA PHE A 5 -20.17 -20.47 0.51
C PHE A 5 -19.52 -20.26 -0.89
N LEU A 6 -18.21 -19.99 -0.95
CA LEU A 6 -17.52 -19.74 -2.22
C LEU A 6 -17.52 -20.96 -3.15
N ASN A 7 -17.38 -22.17 -2.62
CA ASN A 7 -17.43 -23.38 -3.44
C ASN A 7 -18.84 -23.72 -3.93
N ASP A 8 -19.86 -23.42 -3.14
CA ASP A 8 -21.25 -23.69 -3.51
C ASP A 8 -21.76 -22.65 -4.53
N ASP A 9 -21.47 -21.37 -4.34
CA ASP A 9 -21.95 -20.28 -5.21
C ASP A 9 -21.09 -20.05 -6.46
N PHE A 10 -19.81 -20.46 -6.41
CA PHE A 10 -18.85 -20.27 -7.52
C PHE A 10 -18.16 -21.60 -7.89
N PRO A 11 -18.91 -22.61 -8.34
CA PRO A 11 -18.36 -23.94 -8.63
C PRO A 11 -17.37 -23.96 -9.81
N GLU A 12 -17.32 -22.90 -10.63
CA GLU A 12 -16.36 -22.74 -11.72
C GLU A 12 -14.95 -22.35 -11.27
N PHE A 13 -14.78 -21.89 -10.01
CA PHE A 13 -13.49 -21.60 -9.43
C PHE A 13 -12.99 -22.73 -8.54
N ARG A 14 -11.70 -22.71 -8.28
CA ARG A 14 -11.04 -23.45 -7.19
C ARG A 14 -10.44 -22.45 -6.23
N PHE A 15 -10.63 -22.66 -4.94
CA PHE A 15 -10.10 -21.81 -3.88
C PHE A 15 -9.07 -22.57 -3.05
N SER A 16 -7.92 -21.92 -2.81
CA SER A 16 -6.95 -22.33 -1.79
C SER A 16 -6.91 -21.26 -0.72
N GLN A 17 -6.81 -21.64 0.55
CA GLN A 17 -6.99 -20.72 1.66
C GLN A 17 -5.82 -20.69 2.63
N MET A 18 -5.64 -19.53 3.24
CA MET A 18 -4.97 -19.35 4.52
C MET A 18 -5.81 -18.41 5.37
N VAL A 19 -6.13 -18.81 6.59
CA VAL A 19 -6.79 -17.96 7.59
C VAL A 19 -5.95 -18.00 8.84
N THR A 20 -5.44 -16.87 9.26
CA THR A 20 -4.57 -16.73 10.43
C THR A 20 -5.20 -15.74 11.40
N LYS A 21 -5.41 -16.17 12.64
CA LYS A 21 -5.58 -15.23 13.75
C LYS A 21 -4.23 -15.02 14.39
N ARG A 22 -3.72 -13.81 14.28
CA ARG A 22 -2.43 -13.45 14.88
C ARG A 22 -2.67 -12.64 16.14
N THR A 23 -2.03 -13.03 17.24
CA THR A 23 -1.91 -12.20 18.43
C THR A 23 -0.43 -11.98 18.69
N VAL A 24 -0.03 -10.74 18.84
CA VAL A 24 1.36 -10.34 19.05
C VAL A 24 1.43 -9.49 20.29
N SER A 25 2.16 -9.98 21.31
CA SER A 25 2.51 -9.22 22.49
C SER A 25 3.99 -8.83 22.40
N LYS A 26 4.28 -7.55 22.46
CA LYS A 26 5.65 -7.03 22.47
C LYS A 26 5.88 -6.23 23.74
N GLN A 27 6.98 -6.53 24.42
CA GLN A 27 7.46 -5.74 25.55
C GLN A 27 8.93 -5.38 25.33
N MET A 28 9.27 -4.14 25.66
CA MET A 28 10.64 -3.66 25.68
C MET A 28 10.87 -2.91 26.98
N TRP A 29 11.90 -3.30 27.73
CA TRP A 29 12.27 -2.66 29.00
C TRP A 29 13.79 -2.59 29.13
N ASN A 30 14.27 -1.63 29.94
CA ASN A 30 15.69 -1.50 30.27
C ASN A 30 15.88 -0.98 31.72
N THR A 31 17.13 -0.85 32.13
CA THR A 31 17.49 -0.35 33.46
C THR A 31 17.29 1.16 33.63
N ASP A 32 17.03 1.89 32.54
CA ASP A 32 16.84 3.35 32.54
C ASP A 32 15.36 3.74 32.53
N ASN A 33 14.49 2.86 33.07
CA ASN A 33 13.05 3.02 33.24
C ASN A 33 12.25 3.04 31.93
N LEU A 34 12.79 2.51 30.82
CA LEU A 34 11.98 2.19 29.67
C LEU A 34 11.12 0.97 30.01
N ASP A 35 9.81 1.05 29.83
CA ASP A 35 8.87 -0.07 29.91
C ASP A 35 7.73 0.18 28.93
N LEU A 36 7.81 -0.44 27.75
CA LEU A 36 6.86 -0.33 26.65
C LEU A 36 6.20 -1.68 26.44
N PHE A 37 4.89 -1.70 26.39
CA PHE A 37 4.11 -2.90 26.15
C PHE A 37 3.01 -2.66 25.15
N GLU A 38 2.83 -3.59 24.21
CA GLU A 38 1.75 -3.59 23.26
C GLU A 38 1.22 -5.01 23.04
N ASP A 39 -0.10 -5.16 23.02
CA ASP A 39 -0.78 -6.41 22.69
C ASP A 39 -1.80 -6.15 21.57
N LYS A 40 -1.64 -6.84 20.45
CA LYS A 40 -2.49 -6.69 19.25
C LYS A 40 -2.95 -8.01 18.69
N SER A 41 -4.20 -8.05 18.27
CA SER A 41 -4.75 -9.18 17.52
C SER A 41 -5.26 -8.71 16.17
N ALA A 42 -5.05 -9.54 15.15
CA ALA A 42 -5.60 -9.32 13.81
C ALA A 42 -6.07 -10.64 13.22
N LEU A 43 -7.08 -10.55 12.34
CA LEU A 43 -7.50 -11.63 11.46
C LEU A 43 -6.89 -11.36 10.09
N GLU A 44 -6.18 -12.35 9.56
CA GLU A 44 -5.66 -12.36 8.19
C GLU A 44 -6.38 -13.45 7.40
N ILE A 45 -6.97 -13.10 6.28
CA ILE A 45 -7.61 -14.03 5.34
C ILE A 45 -6.91 -13.86 4.00
N GLY A 46 -6.37 -14.95 3.47
CA GLY A 46 -5.82 -15.03 2.12
C GLY A 46 -6.46 -16.19 1.36
N LEU A 47 -7.16 -15.91 0.29
CA LEU A 47 -7.76 -16.89 -0.60
C LEU A 47 -7.17 -16.69 -1.99
N ILE A 48 -6.44 -17.69 -2.47
CA ILE A 48 -6.04 -17.74 -3.88
C ILE A 48 -7.18 -18.41 -4.65
N PHE A 49 -7.58 -17.85 -5.77
CA PHE A 49 -8.59 -18.47 -6.62
C PHE A 49 -8.08 -18.68 -8.05
N LYS A 50 -8.62 -19.72 -8.68
CA LYS A 50 -8.35 -20.11 -10.06
C LYS A 50 -9.64 -20.51 -10.77
N GLU A 51 -9.89 -19.95 -11.95
CA GLU A 51 -10.91 -20.47 -12.87
C GLU A 51 -10.52 -21.89 -13.32
N LYS A 52 -11.43 -22.86 -13.25
CA LYS A 52 -11.14 -24.25 -13.62
C LYS A 52 -10.72 -24.41 -15.07
N SER A 53 -11.18 -23.51 -15.94
CA SER A 53 -10.84 -23.44 -17.37
C SER A 53 -9.51 -22.74 -17.66
N SER A 54 -8.92 -22.04 -16.71
CA SER A 54 -7.68 -21.30 -16.92
C SER A 54 -6.47 -22.23 -16.97
N ALA A 55 -5.53 -21.94 -17.88
CA ALA A 55 -4.21 -22.58 -17.91
C ALA A 55 -3.22 -22.00 -16.87
N ASP A 56 -3.52 -20.81 -16.32
CA ASP A 56 -2.66 -20.12 -15.36
C ASP A 56 -2.55 -20.90 -14.04
N LEU A 57 -1.51 -20.64 -13.28
CA LEU A 57 -1.34 -21.23 -11.96
C LEU A 57 -2.44 -20.78 -11.00
N PHE A 58 -2.81 -19.50 -11.06
CA PHE A 58 -3.93 -18.88 -10.33
C PHE A 58 -4.39 -17.63 -11.10
N ASN A 59 -5.60 -17.11 -10.79
CA ASN A 59 -6.16 -15.96 -11.49
C ASN A 59 -6.36 -14.74 -10.60
N GLY A 60 -6.12 -14.86 -9.30
CA GLY A 60 -6.17 -13.76 -8.37
C GLY A 60 -6.25 -14.23 -6.92
N PHE A 61 -6.40 -13.26 -6.04
CA PHE A 61 -6.58 -13.51 -4.62
C PHE A 61 -7.63 -12.58 -4.03
N ILE A 62 -8.19 -13.04 -2.94
CA ILE A 62 -9.09 -12.31 -2.05
C ILE A 62 -8.36 -12.21 -0.72
N ALA A 63 -8.23 -11.03 -0.16
CA ALA A 63 -7.51 -10.81 1.08
C ALA A 63 -8.31 -9.93 2.03
N PHE A 64 -8.08 -10.11 3.32
CA PHE A 64 -8.50 -9.22 4.38
C PHE A 64 -7.46 -9.26 5.50
N GLU A 65 -7.09 -8.10 6.02
CA GLU A 65 -6.26 -7.97 7.22
C GLU A 65 -6.85 -6.87 8.12
N GLY A 66 -7.26 -7.24 9.34
CA GLY A 66 -7.83 -6.26 10.25
C GLY A 66 -8.33 -6.86 11.54
N ARG A 67 -8.88 -6.00 12.39
CA ARG A 67 -9.50 -6.36 13.66
C ARG A 67 -11.03 -6.47 13.55
N ASP A 68 -11.62 -5.62 12.74
CA ASP A 68 -13.07 -5.49 12.59
C ASP A 68 -13.56 -6.25 11.36
N PHE A 69 -13.65 -7.58 11.50
CA PHE A 69 -14.09 -8.46 10.43
C PHE A 69 -15.62 -8.65 10.46
N ASP A 70 -16.27 -8.24 9.39
CA ASP A 70 -17.69 -8.47 9.11
C ASP A 70 -17.84 -9.54 8.02
N LEU A 71 -18.33 -10.72 8.41
CA LEU A 71 -18.48 -11.85 7.50
C LEU A 71 -19.44 -11.58 6.35
N ASP A 72 -20.56 -10.90 6.63
CA ASP A 72 -21.61 -10.68 5.64
C ASP A 72 -21.12 -9.68 4.58
N LYS A 73 -20.50 -8.59 5.00
CA LYS A 73 -19.87 -7.63 4.06
C LYS A 73 -18.77 -8.26 3.24
N PHE A 74 -17.94 -9.12 3.86
CA PHE A 74 -16.89 -9.85 3.16
C PHE A 74 -17.47 -10.77 2.08
N ILE A 75 -18.54 -11.49 2.38
CA ILE A 75 -19.25 -12.35 1.44
C ILE A 75 -19.90 -11.52 0.33
N ASP A 76 -20.59 -10.45 0.66
CA ASP A 76 -21.28 -9.59 -0.31
C ASP A 76 -20.29 -8.96 -1.30
N PHE A 77 -19.19 -8.39 -0.80
CA PHE A 77 -18.16 -7.81 -1.66
C PHE A 77 -17.54 -8.86 -2.59
N ASN A 78 -17.12 -10.00 -2.06
CA ASN A 78 -16.46 -11.03 -2.85
C ASN A 78 -17.41 -11.75 -3.83
N THR A 79 -18.68 -11.86 -3.49
CA THR A 79 -19.74 -12.29 -4.42
C THR A 79 -19.84 -11.35 -5.62
N MET A 80 -19.96 -10.06 -5.36
CA MET A 80 -20.00 -9.04 -6.42
C MET A 80 -18.70 -9.07 -7.24
N PHE A 81 -17.55 -9.10 -6.58
CA PHE A 81 -16.25 -9.13 -7.23
C PHE A 81 -16.07 -10.33 -8.16
N LEU A 82 -16.34 -11.56 -7.70
CA LEU A 82 -16.20 -12.77 -8.51
C LEU A 82 -17.18 -12.82 -9.69
N LYS A 83 -18.41 -12.30 -9.52
CA LYS A 83 -19.35 -12.13 -10.63
C LYS A 83 -18.77 -11.18 -11.69
N LYS A 84 -18.26 -10.04 -11.28
CA LYS A 84 -17.64 -9.05 -12.18
C LYS A 84 -16.32 -9.53 -12.78
N PHE A 85 -15.57 -10.34 -12.06
CA PHE A 85 -14.35 -10.97 -12.57
C PHE A 85 -14.61 -11.88 -13.79
N LYS A 86 -15.78 -12.49 -13.89
CA LYS A 86 -16.20 -13.31 -15.06
C LYS A 86 -16.60 -12.45 -16.26
N GLU A 87 -17.03 -11.22 -16.05
CA GLU A 87 -17.40 -10.29 -17.11
C GLU A 87 -16.14 -9.69 -17.74
N ARG A 88 -15.78 -10.14 -18.95
CA ARG A 88 -14.62 -9.62 -19.68
C ARG A 88 -14.99 -8.35 -20.42
N VAL A 89 -14.25 -7.28 -20.22
CA VAL A 89 -14.44 -5.99 -20.90
C VAL A 89 -13.16 -5.58 -21.63
N PRO A 90 -13.26 -4.87 -22.75
CA PRO A 90 -12.09 -4.43 -23.49
C PRO A 90 -11.36 -3.32 -22.73
N LEU A 91 -10.05 -3.25 -22.94
CA LEU A 91 -9.25 -2.13 -22.45
C LEU A 91 -9.68 -0.84 -23.16
N PRO A 92 -9.89 0.29 -22.44
CA PRO A 92 -10.23 1.56 -23.07
C PRO A 92 -9.15 2.00 -24.07
N LYS A 93 -9.58 2.57 -25.23
CA LYS A 93 -8.68 2.96 -26.34
C LYS A 93 -7.93 4.27 -26.09
N LYS A 94 -7.58 4.58 -24.86
CA LYS A 94 -6.77 5.77 -24.51
C LYS A 94 -5.36 5.32 -24.13
N LYS A 95 -4.34 6.10 -24.52
CA LYS A 95 -2.94 5.82 -24.17
C LYS A 95 -2.66 6.06 -22.69
N THR A 96 -3.34 7.02 -22.07
CA THR A 96 -3.24 7.33 -20.65
C THR A 96 -4.61 7.19 -20.00
N LEU A 97 -4.65 6.55 -18.84
CA LEU A 97 -5.89 6.28 -18.10
C LEU A 97 -5.69 6.53 -16.61
N PRO A 98 -6.75 6.91 -15.89
CA PRO A 98 -6.77 6.85 -14.44
C PRO A 98 -6.55 5.39 -13.99
N VAL A 99 -5.61 5.21 -13.06
CA VAL A 99 -5.29 3.91 -12.46
C VAL A 99 -5.34 4.05 -10.96
N PHE A 100 -6.07 3.17 -10.30
CA PHE A 100 -6.11 3.05 -8.85
C PHE A 100 -5.45 1.75 -8.42
N THR A 101 -4.57 1.83 -7.43
CA THR A 101 -3.87 0.67 -6.89
C THR A 101 -4.15 0.52 -5.40
N LEU A 102 -4.40 -0.72 -4.97
CA LEU A 102 -4.49 -1.05 -3.55
C LEU A 102 -3.08 -1.31 -3.01
N GLN A 103 -2.68 -0.54 -1.99
CA GLN A 103 -1.41 -0.70 -1.28
C GLN A 103 -0.23 -0.93 -2.24
N PRO A 104 0.17 0.07 -3.04
CA PRO A 104 1.21 -0.08 -4.06
C PRO A 104 2.56 -0.36 -3.39
N GLN A 105 2.89 -1.63 -3.19
CA GLN A 105 4.09 -2.06 -2.45
C GLN A 105 5.38 -1.59 -3.12
N GLU A 106 5.42 -1.57 -4.45
CA GLU A 106 6.56 -1.11 -5.23
C GLU A 106 6.83 0.38 -4.97
N LEU A 107 5.79 1.21 -4.96
CA LEU A 107 5.90 2.64 -4.64
C LEU A 107 6.34 2.85 -3.19
N MET A 108 5.72 2.15 -2.24
CA MET A 108 6.07 2.27 -0.82
C MET A 108 7.50 1.81 -0.55
N GLY A 109 7.94 0.72 -1.20
CA GLY A 109 9.31 0.23 -1.15
C GLY A 109 10.31 1.24 -1.74
N PHE A 110 9.97 1.86 -2.87
CA PHE A 110 10.82 2.89 -3.49
C PHE A 110 10.89 4.16 -2.63
N LEU A 111 9.76 4.61 -2.08
CA LEU A 111 9.71 5.76 -1.17
C LEU A 111 10.46 5.50 0.13
N SER A 112 10.35 4.30 0.71
CA SER A 112 11.16 3.93 1.89
C SER A 112 12.66 4.03 1.59
N ARG A 113 13.12 3.49 0.47
CA ARG A 113 14.55 3.65 0.08
C ARG A 113 14.92 5.11 -0.16
N SER A 114 14.06 5.87 -0.83
CA SER A 114 14.34 7.26 -1.22
C SER A 114 14.30 8.24 -0.05
N LEU A 115 13.55 7.95 1.01
CA LEU A 115 13.39 8.83 2.19
C LEU A 115 14.26 8.40 3.38
N SER A 116 15.05 7.33 3.25
CA SER A 116 16.03 6.95 4.27
C SER A 116 17.12 8.01 4.39
N ALA A 117 17.48 8.40 5.61
CA ALA A 117 18.55 9.35 5.86
C ALA A 117 19.89 8.89 5.27
N GLU A 118 20.18 7.59 5.27
CA GLU A 118 21.39 7.05 4.66
C GLU A 118 21.45 7.33 3.15
N THR A 119 20.37 7.07 2.41
CA THR A 119 20.31 7.29 0.96
C THR A 119 20.28 8.77 0.60
N ILE A 120 19.65 9.60 1.42
CA ILE A 120 19.64 11.06 1.25
C ILE A 120 21.06 11.64 1.43
N HIS A 121 21.74 11.29 2.53
CA HIS A 121 23.05 11.84 2.84
C HIS A 121 24.20 11.24 1.98
N SER A 122 24.02 10.01 1.50
CA SER A 122 24.97 9.45 0.52
C SER A 122 24.80 9.98 -0.91
N GLY A 123 23.75 10.75 -1.17
CA GLY A 123 23.46 11.27 -2.51
C GLY A 123 22.84 10.24 -3.47
N SER A 124 22.46 9.05 -2.98
CA SER A 124 21.91 7.96 -3.82
C SER A 124 20.40 8.02 -4.00
N SER A 125 19.71 8.91 -3.28
CA SER A 125 18.27 9.11 -3.42
C SER A 125 17.92 10.13 -4.50
N VAL A 126 16.79 9.91 -5.20
CA VAL A 126 16.17 10.92 -6.10
C VAL A 126 15.73 12.20 -5.37
N LEU A 127 15.69 12.18 -4.04
CA LEU A 127 15.33 13.31 -3.18
C LEU A 127 16.56 13.96 -2.51
N SER A 128 17.78 13.49 -2.79
CA SER A 128 19.00 14.07 -2.22
C SER A 128 19.14 15.55 -2.62
N GLY A 129 19.42 16.41 -1.62
CA GLY A 129 19.57 17.84 -1.82
C GLY A 129 18.26 18.62 -1.97
N ARG A 130 17.10 17.95 -1.89
CA ARG A 130 15.79 18.59 -2.14
C ARG A 130 14.97 18.85 -0.87
N GLN A 131 15.59 18.73 0.30
CA GLN A 131 14.90 19.06 1.56
C GLN A 131 14.45 20.52 1.58
N GLY A 132 13.20 20.76 1.94
CA GLY A 132 12.54 22.06 1.91
C GLY A 132 11.88 22.42 0.55
N GLU A 133 12.10 21.62 -0.50
CA GLU A 133 11.46 21.83 -1.80
C GLU A 133 10.08 21.19 -1.89
N GLN A 134 9.22 21.76 -2.74
CA GLN A 134 8.01 21.13 -3.23
C GLN A 134 8.41 19.99 -4.20
N VAL A 135 8.30 18.75 -3.78
CA VAL A 135 8.70 17.58 -4.57
C VAL A 135 7.52 16.83 -5.17
N PHE A 136 6.34 16.94 -4.53
CA PHE A 136 5.10 16.25 -4.92
C PHE A 136 3.91 17.22 -4.94
N ASP A 137 2.74 16.73 -5.33
CA ASP A 137 1.48 17.47 -5.29
C ASP A 137 1.18 17.98 -3.86
N GLU A 138 0.64 19.19 -3.73
CA GLU A 138 0.35 19.83 -2.43
C GLU A 138 -0.64 19.07 -1.54
N ARG A 139 -1.46 18.17 -2.12
CA ARG A 139 -2.37 17.30 -1.38
C ARG A 139 -1.65 16.14 -0.67
N ILE A 140 -0.39 15.85 -1.05
CA ILE A 140 0.34 14.71 -0.54
C ILE A 140 0.98 15.03 0.81
N THR A 141 0.57 14.30 1.83
CA THR A 141 1.31 14.16 3.08
C THR A 141 1.64 12.68 3.29
N LEU A 142 2.95 12.37 3.37
CA LEU A 142 3.47 11.05 3.64
C LEU A 142 4.20 11.08 4.98
N GLU A 143 3.80 10.22 5.88
CA GLU A 143 4.27 10.23 7.26
C GLU A 143 4.83 8.85 7.69
N VAL A 144 5.76 8.83 8.62
CA VAL A 144 5.96 7.68 9.50
C VAL A 144 4.76 7.67 10.43
N ASN A 145 4.03 6.55 10.44
CA ASN A 145 2.78 6.43 11.18
C ASN A 145 2.83 5.18 12.06
N ARG A 146 2.91 5.40 13.36
CA ARG A 146 2.94 4.39 14.41
C ARG A 146 1.67 4.40 15.26
N ASP A 147 0.57 4.89 14.69
CA ASP A 147 -0.74 4.88 15.33
C ASP A 147 -1.05 3.49 15.91
N PRO A 148 -1.33 3.36 17.21
CA PRO A 148 -1.63 2.09 17.87
C PRO A 148 -2.83 1.36 17.26
N GLU A 149 -3.71 2.09 16.59
CA GLU A 149 -4.85 1.50 15.90
C GLU A 149 -4.50 0.79 14.59
N ARG A 150 -3.30 1.00 14.06
CA ARG A 150 -2.87 0.32 12.84
C ARG A 150 -2.51 -1.14 13.12
N THR A 151 -3.07 -2.04 12.30
CA THR A 151 -2.70 -3.44 12.26
C THR A 151 -1.26 -3.59 11.73
N GLY A 152 -0.48 -4.49 12.31
CA GLY A 152 0.88 -4.80 11.85
C GLY A 152 1.97 -3.78 12.20
N VAL A 153 1.63 -2.66 12.84
CA VAL A 153 2.59 -1.62 13.25
C VAL A 153 2.60 -1.50 14.77
N THR A 154 3.79 -1.49 15.40
CA THR A 154 3.98 -1.23 16.83
C THR A 154 4.13 0.27 17.07
N PHE A 155 3.59 0.82 18.16
CA PHE A 155 3.72 2.25 18.48
C PHE A 155 5.15 2.69 18.82
N PHE A 156 6.05 1.75 19.10
CA PHE A 156 7.49 1.96 19.30
C PHE A 156 8.30 1.17 18.27
N ASP A 157 9.53 1.60 18.02
CA ASP A 157 10.49 0.91 17.17
C ASP A 157 11.37 -0.08 17.94
N HIS A 158 12.32 -0.72 17.27
CA HIS A 158 13.22 -1.70 17.89
C HIS A 158 14.32 -1.07 18.77
N GLU A 159 14.43 0.25 18.84
CA GLU A 159 15.25 0.99 19.81
C GLU A 159 14.44 1.54 20.98
N GLY A 160 13.13 1.22 21.05
CA GLY A 160 12.21 1.77 22.05
C GLY A 160 11.88 3.25 21.83
N SER A 161 12.06 3.75 20.61
CA SER A 161 11.66 5.11 20.26
C SER A 161 10.17 5.17 19.98
N THR A 162 9.53 6.21 20.50
CA THR A 162 8.12 6.55 20.24
C THR A 162 8.01 7.91 19.56
N LEU A 163 6.87 8.19 18.95
CA LEU A 163 6.55 9.52 18.42
C LEU A 163 5.52 10.19 19.33
N GLU A 164 5.71 11.47 19.64
CA GLU A 164 4.83 12.22 20.55
C GLU A 164 3.36 12.20 20.12
N SER A 165 3.09 12.24 18.83
CA SER A 165 1.74 12.17 18.25
C SER A 165 1.52 10.95 17.39
N ASP A 166 2.29 9.86 17.61
CA ASP A 166 2.28 8.61 16.82
C ASP A 166 2.57 8.80 15.32
N ARG A 167 2.82 10.01 14.87
CA ARG A 167 3.02 10.36 13.46
C ARG A 167 4.06 11.46 13.32
N ILE A 168 4.86 11.37 12.25
CA ILE A 168 5.79 12.43 11.86
C ILE A 168 5.83 12.56 10.33
N PRO A 169 5.50 13.74 9.76
CA PRO A 169 5.53 13.92 8.33
C PRO A 169 6.97 13.97 7.79
N LEU A 170 7.23 13.17 6.77
CA LEU A 170 8.44 13.21 5.96
C LEU A 170 8.23 14.11 4.74
N ILE A 171 7.07 13.98 4.11
CA ILE A 171 6.54 14.89 3.09
C ILE A 171 5.27 15.51 3.69
N GLU A 172 5.15 16.83 3.67
CA GLU A 172 3.98 17.54 4.17
C GLU A 172 3.49 18.55 3.14
N ASN A 173 2.25 18.40 2.68
CA ASN A 173 1.68 19.22 1.61
C ASN A 173 2.61 19.26 0.38
N GLY A 174 3.17 18.08 0.01
CA GLY A 174 4.10 17.91 -1.10
C GLY A 174 5.53 18.39 -0.85
N VAL A 175 5.81 19.07 0.27
CA VAL A 175 7.15 19.57 0.61
C VAL A 175 7.95 18.51 1.34
N PHE A 176 9.16 18.19 0.88
CA PHE A 176 10.08 17.30 1.58
C PHE A 176 10.61 17.95 2.85
N LYS A 177 10.13 17.52 4.02
CA LYS A 177 10.49 18.09 5.32
C LYS A 177 11.74 17.49 5.92
N ARG A 178 11.83 16.15 5.93
CA ARG A 178 12.91 15.40 6.55
C ARG A 178 12.98 13.96 6.03
N PRO A 179 14.16 13.33 6.05
CA PRO A 179 14.26 11.88 5.91
C PRO A 179 13.82 11.18 7.20
N PHE A 180 13.60 9.87 7.14
CA PHE A 180 13.48 9.06 8.35
C PHE A 180 14.85 8.51 8.79
N ALA A 181 15.02 8.31 10.12
CA ALA A 181 16.25 7.85 10.72
C ALA A 181 15.99 7.04 12.00
N ASP A 182 16.87 6.08 12.30
CA ASP A 182 17.08 5.51 13.62
C ASP A 182 17.97 6.44 14.47
N LYS A 183 18.25 6.10 15.73
CA LYS A 183 19.09 6.93 16.63
C LYS A 183 20.53 7.05 16.16
N ALA A 184 21.10 5.95 15.63
CA ALA A 184 22.49 5.95 15.16
C ALA A 184 22.67 6.83 13.94
N THR A 185 21.81 6.69 12.95
CA THR A 185 21.81 7.50 11.72
C THR A 185 21.49 8.98 12.04
N ALA A 186 20.53 9.20 12.92
CA ALA A 186 20.17 10.55 13.38
C ALA A 186 21.36 11.27 14.04
N SER A 187 22.05 10.59 14.94
CA SER A 187 23.26 11.11 15.59
C SER A 187 24.39 11.39 14.58
N LYS A 188 24.63 10.45 13.66
CA LYS A 188 25.68 10.58 12.61
C LYS A 188 25.47 11.81 11.73
N HIS A 189 24.22 12.16 11.42
CA HIS A 189 23.88 13.24 10.50
C HIS A 189 23.34 14.49 11.18
N ASN A 190 23.31 14.50 12.51
CA ASN A 190 22.80 15.61 13.34
C ASN A 190 21.36 16.02 12.95
N ILE A 191 20.48 15.01 12.85
CA ILE A 191 19.04 15.15 12.59
C ILE A 191 18.23 14.48 13.71
N GLU A 192 16.93 14.73 13.75
CA GLU A 192 16.02 14.09 14.71
C GLU A 192 15.70 12.63 14.30
N PRO A 193 15.71 11.67 15.24
CA PRO A 193 15.25 10.30 14.97
C PRO A 193 13.73 10.30 14.74
N THR A 194 13.26 9.35 13.94
CA THR A 194 11.85 9.27 13.54
C THR A 194 11.19 7.95 13.92
N ALA A 195 11.73 7.27 14.96
CA ALA A 195 11.26 5.96 15.41
C ALA A 195 11.19 4.94 14.26
N CYS A 196 12.27 4.79 13.50
CA CYS A 196 12.37 3.93 12.34
C CYS A 196 13.55 2.95 12.42
N ALA A 197 13.82 2.42 13.62
CA ALA A 197 14.74 1.31 13.79
C ALA A 197 14.02 -0.03 13.60
N THR A 198 14.73 -0.99 13.01
CA THR A 198 14.30 -2.38 12.89
C THR A 198 15.46 -3.31 13.20
N GLY A 199 15.19 -4.57 13.44
CA GLY A 199 16.21 -5.59 13.68
C GLY A 199 15.57 -6.91 14.05
N ASP A 200 16.36 -7.98 13.93
CA ASP A 200 15.98 -9.28 14.47
C ASP A 200 16.06 -9.24 16.00
N TYR A 201 15.44 -10.21 16.66
CA TYR A 201 15.33 -10.27 18.13
C TYR A 201 16.68 -10.16 18.87
N ASP A 202 17.73 -10.71 18.30
CA ASP A 202 19.09 -10.79 18.86
C ASP A 202 20.12 -9.90 18.15
N ALA A 203 19.66 -9.07 17.22
CA ALA A 203 20.51 -8.15 16.47
C ALA A 203 20.53 -6.74 17.09
N ILE A 204 21.57 -5.99 16.79
CA ILE A 204 21.61 -4.55 17.04
C ILE A 204 20.62 -3.90 16.10
N PRO A 205 19.66 -3.10 16.61
CA PRO A 205 18.74 -2.36 15.74
C PRO A 205 19.50 -1.43 14.78
N ASP A 206 18.97 -1.32 13.58
CA ASP A 206 19.51 -0.50 12.49
C ASP A 206 18.37 0.21 11.78
N ILE A 207 18.68 1.17 10.89
CA ILE A 207 17.68 1.92 10.16
C ILE A 207 16.77 0.99 9.34
N ALA A 208 15.48 1.20 9.42
CA ALA A 208 14.51 0.34 8.76
C ALA A 208 14.68 0.35 7.24
N ARG A 209 14.73 -0.84 6.62
CA ARG A 209 14.66 -0.97 5.15
C ARG A 209 13.28 -0.60 4.62
N SER A 210 12.24 -0.75 5.46
CA SER A 210 10.88 -0.36 5.17
C SER A 210 10.28 0.29 6.41
N ALA A 211 10.26 1.62 6.43
CA ALA A 211 9.63 2.38 7.50
C ALA A 211 8.10 2.21 7.47
N PRO A 212 7.38 2.36 8.60
CA PRO A 212 5.92 2.27 8.64
C PRO A 212 5.26 3.50 8.01
N LEU A 213 5.52 3.71 6.73
CA LEU A 213 5.02 4.84 5.96
C LEU A 213 3.51 4.71 5.71
N ARG A 214 2.82 5.87 5.70
CA ARG A 214 1.42 5.97 5.32
C ARG A 214 1.16 7.32 4.66
N PHE A 215 0.43 7.30 3.57
CA PHE A 215 -0.15 8.52 3.02
C PHE A 215 -1.34 8.95 3.88
N LYS A 216 -1.46 10.25 4.12
CA LYS A 216 -2.71 10.81 4.62
C LYS A 216 -3.74 10.79 3.51
N THR A 217 -4.95 10.32 3.80
CA THR A 217 -6.06 10.44 2.86
C THR A 217 -6.36 11.92 2.62
N ASP A 218 -6.56 12.31 1.38
CA ASP A 218 -6.81 13.71 1.04
C ASP A 218 -8.30 14.10 1.08
N GLY A 219 -9.17 13.14 1.46
CA GLY A 219 -10.59 13.36 1.65
C GLY A 219 -11.38 13.60 0.37
N ALA A 220 -10.76 13.45 -0.81
CA ALA A 220 -11.43 13.62 -2.10
C ALA A 220 -12.36 12.44 -2.41
N ASP A 221 -13.39 12.70 -3.22
CA ASP A 221 -14.26 11.67 -3.79
C ASP A 221 -13.64 11.13 -5.09
N ILE A 222 -13.50 9.80 -5.19
CA ILE A 222 -12.97 9.15 -6.39
C ILE A 222 -13.79 9.51 -7.63
N LYS A 223 -15.10 9.57 -7.49
CA LYS A 223 -16.01 9.88 -8.59
C LYS A 223 -15.82 11.32 -9.13
N GLU A 224 -15.60 12.25 -8.21
CA GLU A 224 -15.26 13.64 -8.58
C GLU A 224 -13.90 13.69 -9.28
N ALA A 225 -12.89 13.00 -8.76
CA ALA A 225 -11.56 12.94 -9.36
C ALA A 225 -11.57 12.34 -10.78
N LEU A 226 -12.47 11.39 -11.04
CA LEU A 226 -12.64 10.77 -12.37
C LEU A 226 -13.42 11.64 -13.35
N ASN A 227 -14.20 12.60 -12.90
CA ASN A 227 -15.02 13.49 -13.74
C ASN A 227 -15.81 12.72 -14.84
N GLY A 228 -16.38 11.57 -14.49
CA GLY A 228 -17.15 10.70 -15.38
C GLY A 228 -16.31 9.79 -16.29
N GLU A 229 -14.99 9.78 -16.17
CA GLU A 229 -14.14 8.81 -16.85
C GLU A 229 -14.11 7.48 -16.10
N ALA A 230 -13.96 6.38 -16.86
CA ALA A 230 -13.67 5.08 -16.26
C ALA A 230 -12.18 4.97 -15.92
N ALA A 231 -11.89 4.27 -14.84
CA ALA A 231 -10.56 4.00 -14.34
C ALA A 231 -10.21 2.52 -14.39
N ILE A 232 -8.95 2.21 -14.22
CA ILE A 232 -8.44 0.86 -13.99
C ILE A 232 -8.21 0.68 -12.49
N LEU A 233 -8.85 -0.32 -11.88
CA LEU A 233 -8.53 -0.79 -10.54
C LEU A 233 -7.55 -1.96 -10.66
N VAL A 234 -6.28 -1.74 -10.30
CA VAL A 234 -5.24 -2.77 -10.30
C VAL A 234 -5.30 -3.55 -8.99
N LEU A 235 -5.43 -4.86 -9.10
CA LEU A 235 -5.48 -5.79 -7.98
C LEU A 235 -4.21 -6.62 -7.88
N MET A 236 -3.55 -6.90 -9.01
CA MET A 236 -2.31 -7.68 -9.03
C MET A 236 -1.42 -7.28 -10.21
N SER A 237 -0.16 -7.00 -9.92
CA SER A 237 0.92 -6.87 -10.90
C SER A 237 1.88 -8.05 -10.79
N ALA A 238 2.49 -8.46 -11.89
CA ALA A 238 3.51 -9.51 -11.93
C ALA A 238 4.90 -8.90 -11.76
N GLY A 239 5.17 -8.37 -10.58
CA GLY A 239 6.34 -7.56 -10.35
C GLY A 239 6.13 -6.13 -10.85
N GLY A 240 7.20 -5.48 -11.20
CA GLY A 240 7.28 -4.06 -11.51
C GLY A 240 8.30 -3.42 -10.59
N ASP A 241 8.97 -2.37 -11.04
CA ASP A 241 9.94 -1.68 -10.20
C ASP A 241 10.12 -0.23 -10.67
N PHE A 242 10.71 0.54 -9.77
CA PHE A 242 11.25 1.86 -10.05
C PHE A 242 12.74 1.75 -10.37
N THR A 243 13.17 2.36 -11.47
CA THR A 243 14.61 2.58 -11.67
C THR A 243 15.16 3.58 -10.65
N GLY A 244 16.47 3.62 -10.46
CA GLY A 244 17.11 4.60 -9.57
C GLY A 244 16.79 6.06 -9.91
N SER A 245 16.37 6.35 -11.14
CA SER A 245 15.94 7.69 -11.58
C SER A 245 14.43 7.96 -11.41
N GLY A 246 13.64 6.97 -10.93
CA GLY A 246 12.21 7.13 -10.67
C GLY A 246 11.28 6.73 -11.81
N HIS A 247 11.78 6.13 -12.92
CA HIS A 247 10.91 5.52 -13.94
C HIS A 247 10.28 4.25 -13.39
N PHE A 248 8.99 4.07 -13.65
CA PHE A 248 8.18 2.95 -13.21
C PHE A 248 7.59 2.20 -14.40
N ALA A 249 7.61 0.88 -14.34
CA ALA A 249 6.86 0.01 -15.23
C ALA A 249 6.45 -1.27 -14.49
N ALA A 250 5.20 -1.70 -14.69
CA ALA A 250 4.70 -2.96 -14.12
C ALA A 250 3.74 -3.65 -15.10
N PRO A 251 3.92 -4.95 -15.35
CA PRO A 251 2.92 -5.77 -16.03
C PRO A 251 1.77 -6.05 -15.08
N VAL A 252 0.53 -5.76 -15.53
CA VAL A 252 -0.70 -5.94 -14.76
C VAL A 252 -1.40 -7.22 -15.22
N GLN A 253 -1.57 -8.15 -14.30
CA GLN A 253 -2.22 -9.45 -14.55
C GLN A 253 -3.70 -9.43 -14.18
N VAL A 254 -4.05 -8.76 -13.08
CA VAL A 254 -5.43 -8.69 -12.63
C VAL A 254 -5.82 -7.25 -12.38
N SER A 255 -6.77 -6.79 -13.16
CA SER A 255 -7.37 -5.48 -13.01
C SER A 255 -8.83 -5.48 -13.45
N MET A 256 -9.57 -4.53 -12.91
CA MET A 256 -10.98 -4.34 -13.20
C MET A 256 -11.21 -2.95 -13.80
N LEU A 257 -12.14 -2.83 -14.72
CA LEU A 257 -12.68 -1.54 -15.12
C LEU A 257 -13.58 -1.04 -13.98
N PHE A 258 -13.43 0.24 -13.63
CA PHE A 258 -14.05 0.85 -12.46
C PHE A 258 -14.53 2.27 -12.83
N ASP A 259 -15.70 2.67 -12.36
CA ASP A 259 -16.28 4.00 -12.66
C ASP A 259 -16.21 5.01 -11.52
N GLY A 260 -15.44 4.67 -10.47
CA GLY A 260 -15.34 5.46 -9.23
C GLY A 260 -16.27 4.99 -8.13
N GLU A 261 -17.26 4.15 -8.44
CA GLU A 261 -18.24 3.62 -7.50
C GLU A 261 -18.40 2.09 -7.62
N LYS A 262 -18.40 1.58 -8.84
CA LYS A 262 -18.68 0.17 -9.15
C LYS A 262 -17.62 -0.47 -10.02
N ILE A 263 -17.35 -1.73 -9.72
CA ILE A 263 -16.56 -2.59 -10.60
C ILE A 263 -17.46 -3.01 -11.78
N ILE A 264 -16.97 -2.79 -13.01
CA ILE A 264 -17.70 -3.05 -14.26
C ILE A 264 -17.38 -4.45 -14.80
N GLY A 265 -16.09 -4.81 -14.88
CA GLY A 265 -15.65 -6.12 -15.36
C GLY A 265 -14.14 -6.24 -15.43
N LYS A 266 -13.64 -7.47 -15.70
CA LYS A 266 -12.20 -7.78 -15.77
C LYS A 266 -11.60 -7.28 -17.08
N LEU A 267 -10.48 -6.58 -17.00
CA LEU A 267 -9.67 -6.13 -18.13
C LEU A 267 -8.67 -7.21 -18.58
N PRO A 268 -8.23 -7.19 -19.86
CA PRO A 268 -7.08 -7.99 -20.30
C PRO A 268 -5.78 -7.51 -19.65
N GLU A 269 -4.72 -8.29 -19.78
CA GLU A 269 -3.39 -7.93 -19.31
C GLU A 269 -2.80 -6.77 -20.13
N PHE A 270 -2.00 -5.93 -19.46
CA PHE A 270 -1.31 -4.78 -20.05
C PHE A 270 -0.09 -4.41 -19.20
N THR A 271 0.74 -3.51 -19.73
CA THR A 271 1.81 -2.87 -18.94
C THR A 271 1.43 -1.44 -18.61
N MET A 272 1.54 -1.05 -17.33
CA MET A 272 1.41 0.34 -16.88
C MET A 272 2.80 0.96 -16.71
N LYS A 273 2.94 2.23 -17.11
CA LYS A 273 4.20 2.99 -17.02
C LYS A 273 3.98 4.41 -16.53
N SER A 274 4.92 4.91 -15.75
CA SER A 274 4.94 6.31 -15.32
C SER A 274 6.34 6.71 -14.82
N HIS A 275 6.40 7.79 -14.08
CA HIS A 275 7.58 8.30 -13.39
C HIS A 275 7.17 8.85 -12.02
N LEU A 276 7.96 8.62 -10.98
CA LEU A 276 7.66 9.00 -9.59
C LEU A 276 7.11 10.43 -9.48
N PHE A 277 7.88 11.41 -10.01
CA PHE A 277 7.50 12.82 -9.90
C PHE A 277 6.27 13.21 -10.72
N ARG A 278 5.87 12.41 -11.69
CA ARG A 278 4.60 12.55 -12.37
C ARG A 278 3.46 11.93 -11.57
N MET A 279 3.65 10.68 -11.12
CA MET A 279 2.64 9.97 -10.33
C MET A 279 2.25 10.75 -9.08
N LEU A 280 3.25 11.24 -8.33
CA LEU A 280 3.05 12.00 -7.12
C LEU A 280 3.02 13.54 -7.36
N GLY A 281 2.95 13.98 -8.60
CA GLY A 281 2.84 15.38 -9.03
C GLY A 281 1.61 15.57 -9.90
N ALA A 282 1.82 16.00 -11.15
CA ALA A 282 0.75 16.40 -12.08
C ALA A 282 -0.25 15.27 -12.42
N ASP A 283 0.15 14.02 -12.29
CA ASP A 283 -0.69 12.84 -12.58
C ASP A 283 -1.36 12.25 -11.31
N TYR A 284 -1.20 12.88 -10.14
CA TYR A 284 -1.78 12.43 -8.88
C TYR A 284 -3.29 12.71 -8.84
N LEU A 285 -4.07 11.67 -8.56
CA LEU A 285 -5.53 11.76 -8.47
C LEU A 285 -6.07 11.73 -7.04
N GLY A 286 -5.28 11.24 -6.08
CA GLY A 286 -5.66 11.23 -4.66
C GLY A 286 -5.28 9.93 -3.95
N THR A 287 -5.37 9.99 -2.61
CA THR A 287 -5.27 8.84 -1.71
C THR A 287 -6.58 8.72 -0.93
N TYR A 288 -7.22 7.57 -1.04
CA TYR A 288 -8.55 7.30 -0.53
C TYR A 288 -8.55 6.16 0.47
N ASP A 289 -9.52 6.17 1.40
CA ASP A 289 -9.81 5.01 2.22
C ASP A 289 -10.43 3.90 1.34
N ALA A 290 -9.96 2.69 1.48
CA ALA A 290 -10.41 1.55 0.69
C ALA A 290 -11.36 0.61 1.46
N LYS A 291 -12.07 1.11 2.47
CA LYS A 291 -12.99 0.30 3.30
C LYS A 291 -14.08 -0.38 2.48
N ASP A 292 -14.59 0.27 1.45
CA ASP A 292 -15.64 -0.27 0.57
C ASP A 292 -15.16 -1.46 -0.28
N PHE A 293 -13.85 -1.63 -0.42
CA PHE A 293 -13.25 -2.78 -1.12
C PHE A 293 -12.97 -3.98 -0.19
N TYR A 294 -13.23 -3.82 1.09
CA TYR A 294 -13.13 -4.85 2.11
C TYR A 294 -11.81 -5.65 2.12
N PHE A 295 -10.68 -4.95 1.94
CA PHE A 295 -9.34 -5.54 2.00
C PHE A 295 -8.69 -5.47 3.38
N GLY A 296 -9.25 -4.69 4.30
CA GLY A 296 -8.78 -4.53 5.68
C GLY A 296 -8.85 -3.11 6.22
N ASP A 297 -8.59 -2.99 7.52
CA ASP A 297 -8.78 -1.75 8.28
C ASP A 297 -7.86 -0.60 7.82
N ASN A 298 -6.72 -0.93 7.24
CA ASN A 298 -5.70 0.03 6.83
C ASN A 298 -5.56 0.17 5.30
N ALA A 299 -6.43 -0.47 4.53
CA ALA A 299 -6.35 -0.43 3.08
C ALA A 299 -6.56 0.99 2.54
N GLN A 300 -5.70 1.38 1.60
CA GLN A 300 -5.79 2.65 0.88
C GLN A 300 -5.77 2.41 -0.62
N LEU A 301 -6.57 3.19 -1.34
CA LEU A 301 -6.48 3.31 -2.79
C LEU A 301 -5.67 4.56 -3.13
N GLN A 302 -4.72 4.40 -4.04
CA GLN A 302 -3.97 5.52 -4.58
C GLN A 302 -4.20 5.63 -6.08
N GLY A 303 -4.58 6.83 -6.52
CA GLY A 303 -4.95 7.12 -7.89
C GLY A 303 -3.88 7.95 -8.63
N TYR A 304 -3.61 7.54 -9.88
CA TYR A 304 -2.67 8.23 -10.77
C TYR A 304 -3.14 8.14 -12.22
N THR A 305 -2.78 9.11 -13.04
CA THR A 305 -2.85 8.96 -14.50
C THR A 305 -1.60 8.24 -15.01
N MET A 306 -1.76 7.11 -15.67
CA MET A 306 -0.65 6.29 -16.15
C MET A 306 -0.73 6.00 -17.64
N THR A 307 0.43 5.77 -18.27
CA THR A 307 0.50 5.24 -19.64
C THR A 307 0.20 3.75 -19.62
N ILE A 308 -0.67 3.30 -20.52
CA ILE A 308 -1.14 1.92 -20.67
C ILE A 308 -0.66 1.38 -22.00
N GLU A 309 0.03 0.25 -21.97
CA GLU A 309 0.49 -0.47 -23.17
C GLU A 309 -0.17 -1.86 -23.19
N PRO A 310 -1.11 -2.12 -24.11
CA PRO A 310 -1.68 -3.46 -24.31
C PRO A 310 -0.61 -4.47 -24.71
N HIS A 311 -0.80 -5.73 -24.30
CA HIS A 311 0.03 -6.87 -24.74
C HIS A 311 -0.44 -7.44 -26.06
#